data_658bcab3b1b7806ddedbc61b69ecf58f
#
_entry.id   658bcab3b1b7806ddedbc61b69ecf58f
#
_cell.length_a   1.000
_cell.length_b   1.000
_cell.length_c   1.000
_cell.angle_alpha   90.00
_cell.angle_beta   90.00
_cell.angle_gamma   90.00
#
_symmetry.space_group_name_H-M   'P 1'
#
loop_
_entity.id
_entity.type
_entity.pdbx_description
1 polymer ?
#
loop_
_entity_poly.entity_id
_entity_poly.type
_entity_poly.pdbx_seq_one_letter_code
_entity_poly.pdbx_strand_id
1 'polypeptide(L)'
;MTAVETNYREGLTQRLVNIYRDVDTAIIGAIADRVLARLDGASTPGIGAASLWDESSCLLISYADSITDGRKSPLACLGEFVETHLDDVIDSVHILPFFPSTGDDGFSVMDYRAVDPRLGSWGDLTNMSSSRKIMADVILNHGSRSSVWFRQFVDGEAPGSGYFLSVGDDFDVSHVIRPREHALLQPVTTVSGEKKVWCTFSEDQVDFDFSNPLLLEEFISIILDFIDHGVRILRLDAVGFLWKETGTSCLNLRQTHAIIQLIRYIADIYDDETVIVTETNLPNQENLSYFGNGNEAHWIYNFSLPPLILYSLLFADSSILRRWSMSMPPALMGTSYLNFLSSHDGFGMRPTEGLLDETQRQRLLDRLEANGSLFSRRAKADGTTSVYEANTTLFSALEKSDGDPTGALISARFVAAYALMFGLEGIPAIYFNSLISAQNHTDGVTRSGMKRRINRQKFEKDWLDDKLSDPMSRESIVLETLKKLLTI
;
A
#
# COMPACT_ATOMS: atom_id res chain seq x y z
N MET A 1 -33.79 -12.94 -14.47
CA MET A 1 -32.32 -13.22 -14.42
C MET A 1 -31.93 -13.99 -15.66
N THR A 2 -30.94 -13.55 -16.36
CA THR A 2 -30.30 -14.27 -17.45
C THR A 2 -29.47 -15.44 -16.91
N ALA A 3 -29.05 -16.37 -17.76
CA ALA A 3 -28.18 -17.48 -17.34
C ALA A 3 -26.82 -16.97 -16.79
N VAL A 4 -26.32 -15.85 -17.30
CA VAL A 4 -25.08 -15.18 -16.85
C VAL A 4 -25.26 -14.59 -15.45
N GLU A 5 -26.33 -13.84 -15.21
CA GLU A 5 -26.67 -13.29 -13.87
C GLU A 5 -26.85 -14.40 -12.83
N THR A 6 -27.47 -15.52 -13.20
CA THR A 6 -27.61 -16.68 -12.32
C THR A 6 -26.24 -17.24 -11.91
N ASN A 7 -25.31 -17.36 -12.86
CA ASN A 7 -23.94 -17.83 -12.59
C ASN A 7 -23.17 -16.86 -11.69
N TYR A 8 -23.28 -15.54 -11.91
CA TYR A 8 -22.63 -14.54 -11.06
C TYR A 8 -23.21 -14.54 -9.63
N ARG A 9 -24.54 -14.63 -9.49
CA ARG A 9 -25.20 -14.76 -8.21
C ARG A 9 -24.72 -15.98 -7.42
N GLU A 10 -24.64 -17.14 -8.05
CA GLU A 10 -24.15 -18.37 -7.44
C GLU A 10 -22.68 -18.22 -7.03
N GLY A 11 -21.84 -17.64 -7.89
CA GLY A 11 -20.43 -17.37 -7.62
C GLY A 11 -20.22 -16.43 -6.44
N LEU A 12 -21.00 -15.35 -6.33
CA LEU A 12 -20.99 -14.42 -5.18
C LEU A 12 -21.43 -15.13 -3.90
N THR A 13 -22.56 -15.82 -3.95
CA THR A 13 -23.13 -16.55 -2.80
C THR A 13 -22.12 -17.56 -2.25
N GLN A 14 -21.52 -18.37 -3.13
CA GLN A 14 -20.55 -19.39 -2.72
C GLN A 14 -19.31 -18.78 -2.02
N ARG A 15 -18.81 -17.66 -2.51
CA ARG A 15 -17.66 -16.96 -1.90
C ARG A 15 -18.02 -16.34 -0.56
N LEU A 16 -19.18 -15.69 -0.47
CA LEU A 16 -19.69 -15.13 0.80
C LEU A 16 -19.91 -16.24 1.85
N VAL A 17 -20.51 -17.37 1.50
CA VAL A 17 -20.66 -18.54 2.38
C VAL A 17 -19.29 -19.08 2.83
N ASN A 18 -18.30 -19.08 1.94
CA ASN A 18 -16.95 -19.52 2.32
C ASN A 18 -16.29 -18.58 3.35
N ILE A 19 -16.56 -17.27 3.31
CA ILE A 19 -16.09 -16.29 4.32
C ILE A 19 -16.89 -16.46 5.60
N TYR A 20 -18.22 -16.45 5.53
CA TYR A 20 -19.18 -16.32 6.63
C TYR A 20 -19.93 -17.64 6.87
N ARG A 21 -19.24 -18.66 7.37
CA ARG A 21 -19.81 -20.01 7.54
C ARG A 21 -20.96 -20.11 8.53
N ASP A 22 -20.95 -19.22 9.54
CA ASP A 22 -21.90 -19.23 10.66
C ASP A 22 -22.98 -18.15 10.53
N VAL A 23 -23.03 -17.42 9.39
CA VAL A 23 -24.04 -16.40 9.11
C VAL A 23 -25.21 -17.05 8.36
N ASP A 24 -26.44 -16.61 8.70
CA ASP A 24 -27.67 -17.08 8.06
C ASP A 24 -27.58 -16.91 6.52
N THR A 25 -27.87 -17.98 5.81
CA THR A 25 -27.84 -18.02 4.35
C THR A 25 -28.81 -17.02 3.69
N ALA A 26 -29.89 -16.62 4.39
CA ALA A 26 -30.80 -15.60 3.91
C ALA A 26 -30.13 -14.22 3.90
N ILE A 27 -29.31 -13.90 4.91
CA ILE A 27 -28.52 -12.65 4.96
C ILE A 27 -27.50 -12.66 3.83
N ILE A 28 -26.76 -13.76 3.66
CA ILE A 28 -25.77 -13.93 2.60
C ILE A 28 -26.42 -13.78 1.22
N GLY A 29 -27.58 -14.40 1.01
CA GLY A 29 -28.33 -14.27 -0.24
C GLY A 29 -28.75 -12.83 -0.54
N ALA A 30 -29.24 -12.12 0.48
CA ALA A 30 -29.63 -10.72 0.33
C ALA A 30 -28.44 -9.79 -0.01
N ILE A 31 -27.26 -10.03 0.58
CA ILE A 31 -26.02 -9.30 0.22
C ILE A 31 -25.62 -9.63 -1.24
N ALA A 32 -25.61 -10.90 -1.62
CA ALA A 32 -25.30 -11.30 -2.98
C ALA A 32 -26.23 -10.62 -4.00
N ASP A 33 -27.54 -10.52 -3.70
CA ASP A 33 -28.51 -9.85 -4.55
C ASP A 33 -28.27 -8.34 -4.68
N ARG A 34 -27.88 -7.65 -3.59
CA ARG A 34 -27.56 -6.21 -3.63
C ARG A 34 -26.23 -5.94 -4.36
N VAL A 35 -25.23 -6.78 -4.15
CA VAL A 35 -23.97 -6.69 -4.90
C VAL A 35 -24.22 -6.93 -6.38
N LEU A 36 -24.99 -7.97 -6.74
CA LEU A 36 -25.34 -8.24 -8.14
C LEU A 36 -26.07 -7.07 -8.79
N ALA A 37 -27.03 -6.45 -8.08
CA ALA A 37 -27.74 -5.27 -8.60
C ALA A 37 -26.82 -4.07 -8.84
N ARG A 38 -25.70 -3.94 -8.09
CA ARG A 38 -24.69 -2.91 -8.30
C ARG A 38 -23.79 -3.25 -9.49
N LEU A 39 -23.67 -4.54 -9.83
CA LEU A 39 -22.95 -5.00 -11.02
C LEU A 39 -23.78 -4.90 -12.33
N ASP A 40 -25.09 -4.62 -12.22
CA ASP A 40 -25.94 -4.36 -13.39
C ASP A 40 -25.48 -3.08 -14.10
N GLY A 41 -24.99 -3.22 -15.34
CA GLY A 41 -24.35 -2.15 -16.10
C GLY A 41 -22.83 -2.30 -16.25
N ALA A 42 -22.26 -3.33 -15.63
CA ALA A 42 -20.86 -3.73 -15.84
C ALA A 42 -20.56 -3.94 -17.33
N SER A 43 -19.38 -3.55 -17.76
CA SER A 43 -18.87 -3.87 -19.09
C SER A 43 -18.92 -5.39 -19.29
N THR A 44 -19.45 -5.86 -20.42
CA THR A 44 -19.35 -7.28 -20.73
C THR A 44 -17.86 -7.63 -20.81
N PRO A 45 -17.36 -8.61 -20.01
CA PRO A 45 -15.95 -8.97 -20.06
C PRO A 45 -15.52 -9.21 -21.51
N GLY A 46 -14.54 -8.46 -21.98
CA GLY A 46 -13.97 -8.66 -23.31
C GLY A 46 -13.36 -10.04 -23.35
N ILE A 47 -13.76 -10.87 -24.32
CA ILE A 47 -13.12 -12.16 -24.56
C ILE A 47 -11.71 -11.89 -25.07
N GLY A 48 -10.74 -11.95 -24.18
CA GLY A 48 -9.33 -11.66 -24.42
C GLY A 48 -8.95 -10.30 -23.85
N ALA A 49 -8.77 -10.23 -22.55
CA ALA A 49 -8.13 -9.08 -21.93
C ALA A 49 -6.81 -8.84 -22.65
N ALA A 50 -6.68 -7.70 -23.32
CA ALA A 50 -5.39 -7.14 -23.64
C ALA A 50 -4.56 -7.19 -22.36
N SER A 51 -3.26 -7.46 -22.46
CA SER A 51 -2.38 -7.53 -21.29
C SER A 51 -2.65 -6.31 -20.40
N LEU A 52 -3.07 -6.54 -19.14
CA LEU A 52 -3.34 -5.45 -18.20
C LEU A 52 -2.10 -4.60 -17.95
N TRP A 53 -0.93 -5.16 -18.24
CA TRP A 53 0.40 -4.54 -18.22
C TRP A 53 1.30 -5.24 -19.23
N ASP A 54 2.36 -4.57 -19.59
CA ASP A 54 3.41 -5.06 -20.50
C ASP A 54 4.80 -4.55 -20.08
N GLU A 55 5.80 -4.71 -20.92
CA GLU A 55 7.18 -4.28 -20.70
C GLU A 55 7.34 -2.76 -20.61
N SER A 56 6.38 -1.97 -21.05
CA SER A 56 6.39 -0.49 -20.92
C SER A 56 5.75 -0.01 -19.62
N SER A 57 5.13 -0.88 -18.85
CA SER A 57 4.40 -0.51 -17.64
C SER A 57 5.35 -0.07 -16.53
N CYS A 58 5.15 1.13 -16.02
CA CYS A 58 5.92 1.71 -14.90
C CYS A 58 5.02 2.60 -14.04
N LEU A 59 5.09 2.43 -12.72
CA LEU A 59 4.27 3.12 -11.73
C LEU A 59 5.03 4.24 -11.03
N LEU A 60 4.47 5.45 -11.01
CA LEU A 60 4.87 6.51 -10.09
C LEU A 60 4.10 6.40 -8.78
N ILE A 61 4.76 6.33 -7.64
CA ILE A 61 4.14 6.43 -6.30
C ILE A 61 4.29 7.87 -5.80
N SER A 62 3.19 8.55 -5.47
CA SER A 62 3.22 9.95 -5.02
C SER A 62 2.08 10.27 -4.08
N TYR A 63 2.34 11.18 -3.13
CA TYR A 63 1.24 11.91 -2.49
C TYR A 63 0.67 12.94 -3.48
N ALA A 64 -0.61 13.23 -3.38
CA ALA A 64 -1.25 14.29 -4.16
C ALA A 64 -0.52 15.63 -4.00
N ASP A 65 -0.05 15.93 -2.78
CA ASP A 65 0.65 17.16 -2.42
C ASP A 65 2.17 17.03 -2.35
N SER A 66 2.76 16.07 -3.08
CA SER A 66 4.21 16.02 -3.27
C SER A 66 4.75 17.29 -3.94
N ILE A 67 3.91 17.93 -4.76
CA ILE A 67 4.19 19.22 -5.42
C ILE A 67 3.05 20.18 -5.11
N THR A 68 3.39 21.41 -4.77
CA THR A 68 2.41 22.50 -4.54
C THR A 68 2.89 23.79 -5.16
N ASP A 69 1.96 24.61 -5.70
CA ASP A 69 2.27 25.95 -6.21
C ASP A 69 1.44 27.05 -5.54
N GLY A 70 0.56 26.69 -4.61
CA GLY A 70 -0.31 27.61 -3.90
C GLY A 70 -1.43 28.24 -4.76
N ARG A 71 -1.54 27.88 -6.05
CA ARG A 71 -2.52 28.44 -6.99
C ARG A 71 -3.51 27.40 -7.52
N LYS A 72 -3.02 26.20 -7.80
CA LYS A 72 -3.82 25.06 -8.27
C LYS A 72 -4.00 24.05 -7.15
N SER A 73 -4.94 23.11 -7.30
CA SER A 73 -5.01 21.96 -6.43
C SER A 73 -3.72 21.14 -6.53
N PRO A 74 -3.24 20.53 -5.43
CA PRO A 74 -2.08 19.64 -5.45
C PRO A 74 -2.21 18.53 -6.49
N LEU A 75 -3.37 17.89 -6.61
CA LEU A 75 -3.64 16.88 -7.64
C LEU A 75 -3.42 17.40 -9.07
N ALA A 76 -3.86 18.64 -9.35
CA ALA A 76 -3.63 19.24 -10.66
C ALA A 76 -2.15 19.55 -10.90
N CYS A 77 -1.40 19.96 -9.85
CA CYS A 77 0.06 20.18 -9.94
C CYS A 77 0.79 18.86 -10.22
N LEU A 78 0.39 17.78 -9.56
CA LEU A 78 0.96 16.44 -9.78
C LEU A 78 0.68 15.97 -11.22
N GLY A 79 -0.55 16.12 -11.70
CA GLY A 79 -0.92 15.76 -13.07
C GLY A 79 -0.08 16.51 -14.11
N GLU A 80 0.07 17.83 -13.96
CA GLU A 80 0.93 18.66 -14.83
C GLU A 80 2.40 18.22 -14.80
N PHE A 81 2.91 17.85 -13.64
CA PHE A 81 4.28 17.34 -13.51
C PHE A 81 4.45 16.02 -14.28
N VAL A 82 3.52 15.09 -14.14
CA VAL A 82 3.56 13.79 -14.83
C VAL A 82 3.51 13.99 -16.35
N GLU A 83 2.60 14.83 -16.83
CA GLU A 83 2.48 15.16 -18.27
C GLU A 83 3.75 15.83 -18.81
N THR A 84 4.34 16.75 -18.03
CA THR A 84 5.49 17.54 -18.52
C THR A 84 6.80 16.75 -18.51
N HIS A 85 7.04 15.94 -17.49
CA HIS A 85 8.34 15.33 -17.25
C HIS A 85 8.39 13.81 -17.44
N LEU A 86 7.23 13.12 -17.40
CA LEU A 86 7.18 11.65 -17.32
C LEU A 86 6.26 11.01 -18.37
N ASP A 87 5.75 11.78 -19.32
CA ASP A 87 4.76 11.32 -20.31
C ASP A 87 5.22 10.11 -21.11
N ASP A 88 6.50 10.02 -21.36
CA ASP A 88 7.16 9.00 -22.17
C ASP A 88 7.57 7.73 -21.40
N VAL A 89 7.49 7.71 -20.06
CA VAL A 89 8.07 6.63 -19.24
C VAL A 89 7.19 6.11 -18.11
N ILE A 90 6.09 6.81 -17.76
CA ILE A 90 5.17 6.40 -16.70
C ILE A 90 3.77 6.20 -17.28
N ASP A 91 3.22 5.01 -17.17
CA ASP A 91 1.86 4.68 -17.61
C ASP A 91 0.83 4.70 -16.49
N SER A 92 1.29 4.59 -15.24
CA SER A 92 0.42 4.46 -14.07
C SER A 92 0.87 5.38 -12.93
N VAL A 93 -0.07 5.93 -12.16
CA VAL A 93 0.20 6.80 -11.01
C VAL A 93 -0.53 6.28 -9.78
N HIS A 94 0.21 5.86 -8.77
CA HIS A 94 -0.30 5.60 -7.43
C HIS A 94 -0.39 6.91 -6.66
N ILE A 95 -1.61 7.38 -6.44
CA ILE A 95 -1.88 8.52 -5.60
C ILE A 95 -2.19 7.99 -4.20
N LEU A 96 -1.23 8.19 -3.27
CA LEU A 96 -1.36 7.84 -1.87
C LEU A 96 -2.59 8.50 -1.25
N PRO A 97 -3.14 8.02 -0.13
CA PRO A 97 -4.49 8.34 0.30
C PRO A 97 -4.82 9.83 0.21
N PHE A 98 -5.82 10.13 -0.59
CA PHE A 98 -6.27 11.50 -0.90
C PHE A 98 -7.60 11.84 -0.25
N PHE A 99 -8.08 11.01 0.67
CA PHE A 99 -9.34 11.16 1.39
C PHE A 99 -9.22 12.14 2.57
N PRO A 100 -10.34 12.73 3.05
CA PRO A 100 -10.37 13.38 4.36
C PRO A 100 -9.86 12.44 5.44
N SER A 101 -8.86 12.87 6.20
CA SER A 101 -8.18 12.02 7.18
C SER A 101 -7.68 12.82 8.38
N THR A 102 -7.41 12.13 9.50
CA THR A 102 -6.90 12.74 10.72
C THR A 102 -5.43 12.50 10.98
N GLY A 103 -4.81 11.52 10.30
CA GLY A 103 -3.44 11.15 10.63
C GLY A 103 -2.76 10.26 9.60
N ASP A 104 -1.50 9.96 9.87
CA ASP A 104 -0.58 9.14 9.06
C ASP A 104 -0.60 9.51 7.56
N ASP A 105 -0.64 10.83 7.29
CA ASP A 105 -0.64 11.37 5.92
C ASP A 105 -1.71 10.75 4.99
N GLY A 106 -2.93 10.57 5.51
CA GLY A 106 -4.06 10.07 4.73
C GLY A 106 -4.55 8.68 5.15
N PHE A 107 -3.75 7.88 5.85
CA PHE A 107 -4.12 6.51 6.21
C PHE A 107 -5.10 6.38 7.40
N SER A 108 -5.42 7.48 8.12
CA SER A 108 -6.54 7.52 9.10
C SER A 108 -7.79 8.10 8.45
N VAL A 109 -8.48 7.33 7.62
CA VAL A 109 -9.57 7.80 6.76
C VAL A 109 -10.81 8.15 7.56
N MET A 110 -11.39 9.32 7.26
CA MET A 110 -12.67 9.78 7.81
C MET A 110 -13.84 9.51 6.87
N ASP A 111 -13.61 9.63 5.56
CA ASP A 111 -14.61 9.44 4.51
C ASP A 111 -13.93 8.89 3.24
N TYR A 112 -14.32 7.70 2.82
CA TYR A 112 -13.78 7.02 1.64
C TYR A 112 -14.38 7.53 0.31
N ARG A 113 -15.49 8.26 0.34
CA ARG A 113 -16.22 8.70 -0.85
C ARG A 113 -15.89 10.12 -1.28
N ALA A 114 -15.14 10.86 -0.46
CA ALA A 114 -14.73 12.23 -0.73
C ALA A 114 -13.23 12.33 -1.00
N VAL A 115 -12.83 13.22 -1.89
CA VAL A 115 -11.45 13.71 -1.97
C VAL A 115 -11.28 14.83 -0.95
N ASP A 116 -10.16 14.86 -0.24
CA ASP A 116 -9.85 15.98 0.67
C ASP A 116 -9.81 17.30 -0.13
N PRO A 117 -10.66 18.30 0.20
CA PRO A 117 -10.71 19.54 -0.55
C PRO A 117 -9.37 20.31 -0.60
N ARG A 118 -8.47 20.01 0.33
CA ARG A 118 -7.11 20.59 0.34
C ARG A 118 -6.22 20.00 -0.74
N LEU A 119 -6.53 18.80 -1.22
CA LEU A 119 -5.76 18.09 -2.25
C LEU A 119 -6.35 18.28 -3.65
N GLY A 120 -7.67 18.41 -3.76
CA GLY A 120 -8.35 18.58 -5.03
C GLY A 120 -9.75 17.97 -5.05
N SER A 121 -10.11 17.34 -6.17
CA SER A 121 -11.43 16.77 -6.41
C SER A 121 -11.35 15.47 -7.22
N TRP A 122 -12.47 14.73 -7.27
CA TRP A 122 -12.61 13.60 -8.19
C TRP A 122 -12.42 14.02 -9.66
N GLY A 123 -12.76 15.28 -10.01
CA GLY A 123 -12.51 15.82 -11.35
C GLY A 123 -11.03 15.88 -11.71
N ASP A 124 -10.14 16.22 -10.76
CA ASP A 124 -8.70 16.21 -10.99
C ASP A 124 -8.19 14.79 -11.24
N LEU A 125 -8.68 13.81 -10.49
CA LEU A 125 -8.36 12.38 -10.68
C LEU A 125 -8.87 11.86 -12.03
N THR A 126 -10.11 12.18 -12.40
CA THR A 126 -10.71 11.80 -13.70
C THR A 126 -9.93 12.42 -14.86
N ASN A 127 -9.46 13.65 -14.73
CA ASN A 127 -8.61 14.27 -15.75
C ASN A 127 -7.30 13.48 -15.92
N MET A 128 -6.64 13.11 -14.84
CA MET A 128 -5.40 12.30 -14.89
C MET A 128 -5.67 10.89 -15.43
N SER A 129 -6.82 10.27 -15.08
CA SER A 129 -7.20 8.94 -15.57
C SER A 129 -7.47 8.87 -17.06
N SER A 130 -7.65 10.00 -17.74
CA SER A 130 -7.83 10.04 -19.19
C SER A 130 -6.57 9.66 -19.99
N SER A 131 -5.39 9.77 -19.37
CA SER A 131 -4.09 9.48 -19.99
C SER A 131 -3.23 8.48 -19.23
N ARG A 132 -3.58 8.14 -17.98
CA ARG A 132 -2.82 7.28 -17.08
C ARG A 132 -3.74 6.34 -16.29
N LYS A 133 -3.28 5.14 -15.96
CA LYS A 133 -3.97 4.29 -14.99
C LYS A 133 -3.75 4.88 -13.60
N ILE A 134 -4.83 5.11 -12.87
CA ILE A 134 -4.77 5.59 -11.49
C ILE A 134 -4.80 4.40 -10.53
N MET A 135 -3.84 4.37 -9.60
CA MET A 135 -3.84 3.46 -8.46
C MET A 135 -4.26 4.23 -7.21
N ALA A 136 -5.20 3.67 -6.46
CA ALA A 136 -5.66 4.23 -5.19
C ALA A 136 -5.60 3.18 -4.07
N ASP A 137 -5.42 3.68 -2.84
CA ASP A 137 -5.45 2.84 -1.63
C ASP A 137 -6.88 2.54 -1.21
N VAL A 138 -7.19 1.27 -1.02
CA VAL A 138 -8.38 0.79 -0.32
C VAL A 138 -7.94 0.38 1.08
N ILE A 139 -8.12 1.28 2.05
CA ILE A 139 -7.69 1.07 3.44
C ILE A 139 -8.74 0.25 4.17
N LEU A 140 -8.67 -1.06 3.99
CA LEU A 140 -9.68 -2.01 4.49
C LEU A 140 -9.56 -2.27 5.98
N ASN A 141 -8.36 -2.22 6.55
CA ASN A 141 -8.15 -2.72 7.90
C ASN A 141 -8.73 -1.80 8.99
N HIS A 142 -8.72 -0.48 8.80
CA HIS A 142 -9.02 0.49 9.85
C HIS A 142 -9.58 1.81 9.31
N GLY A 143 -10.21 2.59 10.21
CA GLY A 143 -10.66 3.94 9.95
C GLY A 143 -10.37 4.88 11.12
N SER A 144 -10.50 6.19 10.87
CA SER A 144 -10.27 7.21 11.89
C SER A 144 -11.35 7.20 12.98
N ARG A 145 -10.93 7.48 14.22
CA ARG A 145 -11.86 7.79 15.33
C ARG A 145 -12.74 9.03 15.07
N SER A 146 -12.38 9.87 14.13
CA SER A 146 -13.15 11.05 13.73
C SER A 146 -14.13 10.78 12.59
N SER A 147 -14.17 9.55 12.05
CA SER A 147 -15.11 9.17 10.99
C SER A 147 -16.58 9.23 11.48
N VAL A 148 -17.50 9.39 10.54
CA VAL A 148 -18.95 9.28 10.83
C VAL A 148 -19.27 7.90 11.40
N TRP A 149 -18.68 6.85 10.85
CA TRP A 149 -18.91 5.48 11.30
C TRP A 149 -18.45 5.26 12.74
N PHE A 150 -17.31 5.84 13.16
CA PHE A 150 -16.87 5.69 14.54
C PHE A 150 -17.73 6.47 15.53
N ARG A 151 -18.26 7.64 15.16
CA ARG A 151 -19.27 8.34 15.98
C ARG A 151 -20.52 7.49 16.15
N GLN A 152 -21.03 6.91 15.06
CA GLN A 152 -22.17 5.98 15.12
C GLN A 152 -21.87 4.76 16.01
N PHE A 153 -20.62 4.24 15.99
CA PHE A 153 -20.19 3.17 16.90
C PHE A 153 -20.29 3.61 18.36
N VAL A 154 -19.83 4.79 18.69
CA VAL A 154 -19.91 5.37 20.06
C VAL A 154 -21.36 5.59 20.48
N ASP A 155 -22.18 6.12 19.59
CA ASP A 155 -23.59 6.46 19.83
C ASP A 155 -24.54 5.26 19.68
N GLY A 156 -24.04 4.08 19.28
CA GLY A 156 -24.84 2.88 19.08
C GLY A 156 -25.76 2.93 17.85
N GLU A 157 -25.46 3.80 16.89
CA GLU A 157 -26.28 4.03 15.70
C GLU A 157 -25.79 3.17 14.51
N ALA A 158 -26.73 2.69 13.71
CA ALA A 158 -26.41 1.98 12.47
C ALA A 158 -25.99 2.97 11.35
N PRO A 159 -25.11 2.55 10.41
CA PRO A 159 -24.48 1.24 10.31
C PRO A 159 -23.22 1.10 11.18
N GLY A 160 -22.61 2.20 11.61
CA GLY A 160 -21.29 2.23 12.26
C GLY A 160 -21.21 1.45 13.56
N SER A 161 -22.34 1.26 14.29
CA SER A 161 -22.37 0.49 15.54
C SER A 161 -21.88 -0.94 15.43
N GLY A 162 -21.87 -1.50 14.22
CA GLY A 162 -21.36 -2.85 13.92
C GLY A 162 -20.10 -2.89 13.06
N TYR A 163 -19.43 -1.75 12.80
CA TYR A 163 -18.30 -1.71 11.87
C TYR A 163 -16.93 -1.82 12.52
N PHE A 164 -16.80 -1.52 13.81
CA PHE A 164 -15.49 -1.51 14.48
C PHE A 164 -15.34 -2.69 15.44
N LEU A 165 -14.16 -3.30 15.42
CA LEU A 165 -13.87 -4.42 16.30
C LEU A 165 -13.69 -3.96 17.74
N SER A 166 -14.54 -4.47 18.61
CA SER A 166 -14.39 -4.38 20.06
C SER A 166 -14.41 -5.77 20.68
N VAL A 167 -13.50 -6.02 21.61
CA VAL A 167 -13.32 -7.36 22.19
C VAL A 167 -13.51 -7.34 23.71
N GLY A 168 -14.02 -8.44 24.23
CA GLY A 168 -14.12 -8.70 25.68
C GLY A 168 -12.82 -9.23 26.27
N ASP A 169 -12.82 -9.45 27.59
CA ASP A 169 -11.65 -9.97 28.33
C ASP A 169 -11.37 -11.44 28.01
N ASP A 170 -12.30 -12.15 27.40
CA ASP A 170 -12.20 -13.53 26.94
C ASP A 170 -11.49 -13.69 25.59
N PHE A 171 -11.23 -12.58 24.88
CA PHE A 171 -10.50 -12.64 23.61
C PHE A 171 -9.00 -12.77 23.85
N ASP A 172 -8.42 -13.93 23.49
CA ASP A 172 -6.99 -14.19 23.63
C ASP A 172 -6.18 -13.50 22.55
N VAL A 173 -5.43 -12.47 22.95
CA VAL A 173 -4.52 -11.68 22.10
C VAL A 173 -3.06 -12.08 22.21
N SER A 174 -2.73 -13.16 22.94
CA SER A 174 -1.34 -13.53 23.26
C SER A 174 -0.49 -13.90 22.03
N HIS A 175 -1.13 -14.36 20.96
CA HIS A 175 -0.48 -14.76 19.71
C HIS A 175 -0.52 -13.71 18.62
N VAL A 176 -1.17 -12.56 18.87
CA VAL A 176 -1.37 -11.51 17.83
C VAL A 176 -0.04 -10.91 17.40
N ILE A 177 0.19 -10.91 16.09
CA ILE A 177 1.35 -10.25 15.49
C ILE A 177 1.11 -8.75 15.44
N ARG A 178 2.04 -7.99 16.04
CA ARG A 178 1.91 -6.54 16.18
C ARG A 178 2.99 -5.80 15.40
N PRO A 179 2.60 -4.86 14.52
CA PRO A 179 3.55 -4.03 13.77
C PRO A 179 4.03 -2.80 14.57
N ARG A 180 3.46 -2.52 15.75
CA ARG A 180 3.72 -1.33 16.57
C ARG A 180 3.90 -1.69 18.06
N GLU A 181 4.37 -0.70 18.84
CA GLU A 181 4.65 -0.87 20.29
C GLU A 181 3.52 -0.42 21.20
N HIS A 182 2.59 0.45 20.74
CA HIS A 182 1.47 0.96 21.55
C HIS A 182 0.50 -0.16 21.96
N ALA A 183 -0.37 0.09 22.94
CA ALA A 183 -1.37 -0.89 23.38
C ALA A 183 -2.34 -1.24 22.25
N LEU A 184 -2.55 -2.54 22.00
CA LEU A 184 -3.42 -3.05 20.94
C LEU A 184 -4.89 -2.66 21.17
N LEU A 185 -5.33 -2.79 22.42
CA LEU A 185 -6.70 -2.51 22.82
C LEU A 185 -6.77 -1.16 23.51
N GLN A 186 -7.63 -0.29 23.02
CA GLN A 186 -7.82 1.07 23.51
C GLN A 186 -9.23 1.22 24.13
N PRO A 187 -9.34 1.80 25.34
CA PRO A 187 -10.65 2.03 25.95
C PRO A 187 -11.41 3.13 25.20
N VAL A 188 -12.71 2.92 25.06
CA VAL A 188 -13.66 3.89 24.47
C VAL A 188 -14.97 3.85 25.26
N THR A 189 -15.43 5.01 25.69
CA THR A 189 -16.74 5.15 26.32
C THR A 189 -17.81 5.26 25.24
N THR A 190 -18.80 4.36 25.26
CA THR A 190 -19.93 4.34 24.34
C THR A 190 -21.24 4.49 25.10
N VAL A 191 -22.35 4.70 24.41
CA VAL A 191 -23.68 4.73 25.02
C VAL A 191 -24.06 3.41 25.72
N SER A 192 -23.42 2.29 25.32
CA SER A 192 -23.62 0.97 25.94
C SER A 192 -22.60 0.66 27.06
N GLY A 193 -21.74 1.61 27.43
CA GLY A 193 -20.68 1.47 28.41
C GLY A 193 -19.27 1.47 27.84
N GLU A 194 -18.29 1.13 28.67
CA GLU A 194 -16.89 1.03 28.27
C GLU A 194 -16.67 -0.16 27.34
N LYS A 195 -15.97 0.06 26.21
CA LYS A 195 -15.53 -0.96 25.26
C LYS A 195 -14.02 -0.89 25.06
N LYS A 196 -13.40 -2.01 24.69
CA LYS A 196 -12.00 -2.08 24.25
C LYS A 196 -11.98 -2.25 22.74
N VAL A 197 -11.63 -1.19 22.00
CA VAL A 197 -11.51 -1.24 20.54
C VAL A 197 -10.11 -1.67 20.13
N TRP A 198 -10.02 -2.35 19.00
CA TRP A 198 -8.77 -2.85 18.45
C TRP A 198 -8.08 -1.79 17.60
N CYS A 199 -6.76 -1.60 17.82
CA CYS A 199 -5.94 -0.61 17.12
C CYS A 199 -4.61 -1.25 16.72
N THR A 200 -4.51 -1.76 15.50
CA THR A 200 -3.31 -2.41 14.99
C THR A 200 -2.16 -1.42 14.79
N PHE A 201 -2.41 -0.25 14.20
CA PHE A 201 -1.38 0.68 13.72
C PHE A 201 -1.18 1.93 14.57
N SER A 202 -2.26 2.56 15.03
CA SER A 202 -2.20 3.72 15.94
C SER A 202 -3.50 3.82 16.75
N GLU A 203 -3.49 4.66 17.78
CA GLU A 203 -4.69 4.88 18.61
C GLU A 203 -5.84 5.53 17.84
N ASP A 204 -5.56 6.29 16.78
CA ASP A 204 -6.57 6.90 15.91
C ASP A 204 -7.10 5.94 14.84
N GLN A 205 -6.33 4.92 14.46
CA GLN A 205 -6.68 3.94 13.44
C GLN A 205 -7.36 2.73 14.08
N VAL A 206 -8.68 2.79 14.21
CA VAL A 206 -9.48 1.71 14.81
C VAL A 206 -9.82 0.66 13.78
N ASP A 207 -9.48 -0.60 14.08
CA ASP A 207 -9.68 -1.71 13.16
C ASP A 207 -11.16 -2.03 12.96
N PHE A 208 -11.50 -2.34 11.73
CA PHE A 208 -12.83 -2.77 11.35
C PHE A 208 -13.09 -4.24 11.71
N ASP A 209 -14.36 -4.57 11.90
CA ASP A 209 -14.84 -5.93 12.18
C ASP A 209 -15.39 -6.59 10.91
N PHE A 210 -14.52 -7.25 10.17
CA PHE A 210 -14.92 -7.99 8.97
C PHE A 210 -15.70 -9.29 9.25
N SER A 211 -15.96 -9.64 10.52
CA SER A 211 -16.94 -10.68 10.84
C SER A 211 -18.39 -10.21 10.54
N ASN A 212 -18.60 -8.92 10.42
CA ASN A 212 -19.85 -8.32 9.97
C ASN A 212 -19.91 -8.25 8.43
N PRO A 213 -20.76 -9.06 7.78
CA PRO A 213 -20.84 -9.09 6.32
C PRO A 213 -21.36 -7.80 5.69
N LEU A 214 -22.09 -6.95 6.44
CA LEU A 214 -22.56 -5.65 5.96
C LEU A 214 -21.40 -4.65 5.81
N LEU A 215 -20.34 -4.78 6.61
CA LEU A 215 -19.14 -3.99 6.42
C LEU A 215 -18.42 -4.35 5.12
N LEU A 216 -18.30 -5.65 4.82
CA LEU A 216 -17.71 -6.09 3.55
C LEU A 216 -18.54 -5.61 2.35
N GLU A 217 -19.85 -5.64 2.42
CA GLU A 217 -20.75 -5.09 1.40
C GLU A 217 -20.50 -3.58 1.19
N GLU A 218 -20.33 -2.81 2.27
CA GLU A 218 -20.00 -1.38 2.20
C GLU A 218 -18.68 -1.14 1.49
N PHE A 219 -17.62 -1.92 1.81
CA PHE A 219 -16.34 -1.81 1.12
C PHE A 219 -16.40 -2.24 -0.34
N ILE A 220 -17.21 -3.23 -0.69
CA ILE A 220 -17.46 -3.58 -2.08
C ILE A 220 -18.08 -2.37 -2.81
N SER A 221 -19.05 -1.69 -2.22
CA SER A 221 -19.64 -0.48 -2.81
C SER A 221 -18.59 0.63 -3.01
N ILE A 222 -17.71 0.86 -2.03
CA ILE A 222 -16.62 1.84 -2.13
C ILE A 222 -15.64 1.48 -3.27
N ILE A 223 -15.28 0.21 -3.38
CA ILE A 223 -14.41 -0.27 -4.46
C ILE A 223 -15.03 0.00 -5.83
N LEU A 224 -16.32 -0.30 -6.01
CA LEU A 224 -17.02 -0.03 -7.25
C LEU A 224 -17.13 1.46 -7.55
N ASP A 225 -17.35 2.31 -6.53
CA ASP A 225 -17.31 3.76 -6.69
C ASP A 225 -15.95 4.26 -7.17
N PHE A 226 -14.84 3.67 -6.68
CA PHE A 226 -13.48 4.01 -7.17
C PHE A 226 -13.31 3.67 -8.64
N ILE A 227 -13.75 2.49 -9.06
CA ILE A 227 -13.71 2.06 -10.47
C ILE A 227 -14.54 3.02 -11.34
N ASP A 228 -15.73 3.43 -10.89
CA ASP A 228 -16.58 4.41 -11.59
C ASP A 228 -15.91 5.77 -11.75
N HIS A 229 -15.04 6.17 -10.83
CA HIS A 229 -14.25 7.38 -10.90
C HIS A 229 -12.93 7.24 -11.69
N GLY A 230 -12.73 6.12 -12.37
CA GLY A 230 -11.57 5.90 -13.24
C GLY A 230 -10.33 5.30 -12.56
N VAL A 231 -10.44 4.87 -11.31
CA VAL A 231 -9.36 4.08 -10.68
C VAL A 231 -9.30 2.70 -11.35
N ARG A 232 -8.10 2.31 -11.78
CA ARG A 232 -7.87 1.02 -12.46
C ARG A 232 -6.97 0.08 -11.69
N ILE A 233 -6.28 0.56 -10.67
CA ILE A 233 -5.42 -0.25 -9.82
C ILE A 233 -5.82 -0.02 -8.36
N LEU A 234 -6.25 -1.07 -7.68
CA LEU A 234 -6.73 -1.04 -6.30
C LEU A 234 -5.66 -1.65 -5.38
N ARG A 235 -5.03 -0.82 -4.55
CA ARG A 235 -4.07 -1.27 -3.53
C ARG A 235 -4.82 -1.59 -2.25
N LEU A 236 -4.89 -2.86 -1.90
CA LEU A 236 -5.49 -3.31 -0.64
C LEU A 236 -4.45 -3.11 0.48
N ASP A 237 -4.57 -1.98 1.19
CA ASP A 237 -3.65 -1.58 2.25
C ASP A 237 -3.78 -2.47 3.48
N ALA A 238 -2.63 -2.89 4.02
CA ALA A 238 -2.53 -3.70 5.25
C ALA A 238 -3.46 -4.93 5.27
N VAL A 239 -3.78 -5.46 4.09
CA VAL A 239 -4.84 -6.47 3.89
C VAL A 239 -4.62 -7.75 4.70
N GLY A 240 -3.38 -8.08 5.04
CA GLY A 240 -3.06 -9.24 5.87
C GLY A 240 -3.73 -9.26 7.25
N PHE A 241 -4.11 -8.09 7.76
CA PHE A 241 -4.69 -7.91 9.09
C PHE A 241 -6.23 -7.90 9.12
N LEU A 242 -6.94 -8.13 8.02
CA LEU A 242 -8.40 -7.96 7.95
C LEU A 242 -9.18 -8.79 8.96
N TRP A 243 -8.88 -10.08 9.08
CA TRP A 243 -9.64 -10.99 9.94
C TRP A 243 -8.98 -11.18 11.28
N LYS A 244 -9.77 -11.09 12.36
CA LYS A 244 -9.32 -11.32 13.74
C LYS A 244 -10.07 -12.51 14.32
N GLU A 245 -9.31 -13.42 14.94
CA GLU A 245 -9.84 -14.62 15.58
C GLU A 245 -9.05 -14.91 16.87
N THR A 246 -9.77 -15.17 17.95
CA THR A 246 -9.18 -15.38 19.28
C THR A 246 -8.15 -16.53 19.26
N GLY A 247 -7.03 -16.33 19.93
CA GLY A 247 -5.97 -17.36 20.04
C GLY A 247 -5.14 -17.56 18.75
N THR A 248 -5.33 -16.71 17.73
CA THR A 248 -4.54 -16.76 16.48
C THR A 248 -3.57 -15.60 16.36
N SER A 249 -2.76 -15.61 15.28
CA SER A 249 -1.89 -14.48 14.94
C SER A 249 -2.65 -13.22 14.49
N CYS A 250 -3.92 -13.32 14.16
CA CYS A 250 -4.75 -12.29 13.50
C CYS A 250 -4.07 -11.70 12.26
N LEU A 251 -3.34 -12.53 11.51
CA LEU A 251 -2.59 -12.17 10.32
C LEU A 251 -2.63 -13.34 9.32
N ASN A 252 -2.90 -13.05 8.04
CA ASN A 252 -2.96 -14.04 6.95
C ASN A 252 -3.96 -15.17 7.19
N LEU A 253 -5.06 -14.89 7.86
CA LEU A 253 -6.07 -15.92 8.13
C LEU A 253 -6.82 -16.29 6.84
N ARG A 254 -7.38 -17.51 6.83
CA ARG A 254 -8.13 -18.03 5.68
C ARG A 254 -9.21 -17.09 5.17
N GLN A 255 -9.91 -16.41 6.08
CA GLN A 255 -10.97 -15.47 5.74
C GLN A 255 -10.42 -14.23 5.03
N THR A 256 -9.22 -13.76 5.40
CA THR A 256 -8.52 -12.67 4.70
C THR A 256 -8.32 -13.02 3.22
N HIS A 257 -7.76 -14.18 2.93
CA HIS A 257 -7.60 -14.67 1.55
C HIS A 257 -8.94 -14.82 0.83
N ALA A 258 -9.97 -15.35 1.50
CA ALA A 258 -11.30 -15.51 0.91
C ALA A 258 -11.96 -14.15 0.58
N ILE A 259 -11.73 -13.10 1.38
CA ILE A 259 -12.18 -11.73 1.10
C ILE A 259 -11.47 -11.18 -0.15
N ILE A 260 -10.16 -11.37 -0.26
CA ILE A 260 -9.40 -10.93 -1.44
C ILE A 260 -9.89 -11.64 -2.70
N GLN A 261 -10.15 -12.96 -2.63
CA GLN A 261 -10.73 -13.73 -3.73
C GLN A 261 -12.12 -13.21 -4.15
N LEU A 262 -12.93 -12.76 -3.21
CA LEU A 262 -14.23 -12.16 -3.50
C LEU A 262 -14.07 -10.79 -4.18
N ILE A 263 -13.19 -9.92 -3.64
CA ILE A 263 -12.90 -8.60 -4.24
C ILE A 263 -12.38 -8.78 -5.67
N ARG A 264 -11.43 -9.72 -5.88
CA ARG A 264 -10.91 -10.04 -7.20
C ARG A 264 -12.02 -10.49 -8.15
N TYR A 265 -12.87 -11.40 -7.72
CA TYR A 265 -13.99 -11.91 -8.51
C TYR A 265 -14.99 -10.82 -8.92
N ILE A 266 -15.28 -9.87 -8.00
CA ILE A 266 -16.16 -8.75 -8.27
C ILE A 266 -15.51 -7.77 -9.26
N ALA A 267 -14.23 -7.45 -9.08
CA ALA A 267 -13.50 -6.58 -9.99
C ALA A 267 -13.45 -7.15 -11.40
N ASP A 268 -13.12 -8.43 -11.57
CA ASP A 268 -13.07 -9.13 -12.87
C ASP A 268 -14.44 -9.12 -13.60
N ILE A 269 -15.56 -9.09 -12.85
CA ILE A 269 -16.90 -9.00 -13.44
C ILE A 269 -17.26 -7.57 -13.80
N TYR A 270 -16.91 -6.60 -12.92
CA TYR A 270 -17.33 -5.21 -13.07
C TYR A 270 -16.55 -4.47 -14.13
N ASP A 271 -15.23 -4.64 -14.13
CA ASP A 271 -14.30 -4.03 -15.08
C ASP A 271 -13.05 -4.91 -15.19
N ASP A 272 -12.90 -5.61 -16.31
CA ASP A 272 -11.82 -6.56 -16.57
C ASP A 272 -10.43 -5.89 -16.77
N GLU A 273 -10.38 -4.55 -16.79
CA GLU A 273 -9.13 -3.78 -16.75
C GLU A 273 -8.65 -3.46 -15.32
N THR A 274 -9.43 -3.81 -14.29
CA THR A 274 -9.07 -3.51 -12.91
C THR A 274 -8.01 -4.47 -12.37
N VAL A 275 -6.93 -3.91 -11.82
CA VAL A 275 -5.82 -4.62 -11.19
C VAL A 275 -5.94 -4.57 -9.67
N ILE A 276 -5.83 -5.72 -9.01
CA ILE A 276 -5.78 -5.83 -7.54
C ILE A 276 -4.33 -6.00 -7.10
N VAL A 277 -3.89 -5.15 -6.17
CA VAL A 277 -2.56 -5.19 -5.56
C VAL A 277 -2.69 -5.39 -4.05
N THR A 278 -2.00 -6.38 -3.49
CA THR A 278 -1.98 -6.57 -2.03
C THR A 278 -0.73 -5.97 -1.41
N GLU A 279 -0.93 -5.18 -0.35
CA GLU A 279 0.16 -4.65 0.48
C GLU A 279 0.28 -5.50 1.75
N THR A 280 1.38 -6.27 1.81
CA THR A 280 1.68 -7.19 2.91
C THR A 280 3.17 -7.19 3.20
N ASN A 281 3.57 -6.47 4.26
CA ASN A 281 4.97 -6.39 4.70
C ASN A 281 5.35 -7.66 5.50
N LEU A 282 5.50 -8.78 4.79
CA LEU A 282 5.64 -10.14 5.32
C LEU A 282 6.92 -10.82 4.84
N PRO A 283 7.36 -11.91 5.51
CA PRO A 283 8.36 -12.81 4.95
C PRO A 283 7.98 -13.30 3.56
N ASN A 284 8.99 -13.51 2.70
CA ASN A 284 8.79 -13.74 1.27
C ASN A 284 7.76 -14.85 0.96
N GLN A 285 7.82 -15.99 1.67
CA GLN A 285 6.92 -17.11 1.41
C GLN A 285 5.45 -16.78 1.76
N GLU A 286 5.22 -16.04 2.84
CA GLU A 286 3.88 -15.59 3.22
C GLU A 286 3.34 -14.57 2.22
N ASN A 287 4.18 -13.65 1.75
CA ASN A 287 3.80 -12.67 0.74
C ASN A 287 3.41 -13.33 -0.59
N LEU A 288 4.15 -14.35 -1.05
CA LEU A 288 3.83 -15.10 -2.27
C LEU A 288 2.45 -15.79 -2.21
N SER A 289 1.94 -16.12 -1.01
CA SER A 289 0.63 -16.76 -0.88
C SER A 289 -0.53 -15.89 -1.38
N TYR A 290 -0.34 -14.57 -1.47
CA TYR A 290 -1.35 -13.63 -1.96
C TYR A 290 -1.58 -13.65 -3.47
N PHE A 291 -0.81 -14.39 -4.22
CA PHE A 291 -1.20 -14.75 -5.59
C PHE A 291 -2.34 -15.79 -5.60
N GLY A 292 -2.54 -16.54 -4.50
CA GLY A 292 -3.46 -17.65 -4.45
C GLY A 292 -3.15 -18.67 -5.54
N ASN A 293 -4.17 -19.06 -6.29
CA ASN A 293 -4.06 -19.84 -7.53
C ASN A 293 -4.29 -18.95 -8.77
N GLY A 294 -3.80 -17.71 -8.76
CA GLY A 294 -4.09 -16.69 -9.76
C GLY A 294 -5.48 -16.04 -9.60
N ASN A 295 -6.10 -16.19 -8.43
CA ASN A 295 -7.45 -15.74 -8.13
C ASN A 295 -7.54 -14.79 -6.93
N GLU A 296 -6.39 -14.27 -6.46
CA GLU A 296 -6.28 -13.25 -5.43
C GLU A 296 -5.68 -11.97 -6.05
N ALA A 297 -4.48 -11.55 -5.62
CA ALA A 297 -3.84 -10.38 -6.20
C ALA A 297 -3.38 -10.61 -7.64
N HIS A 298 -3.50 -9.58 -8.48
CA HIS A 298 -2.79 -9.50 -9.75
C HIS A 298 -1.31 -9.19 -9.50
N TRP A 299 -1.04 -8.21 -8.63
CA TRP A 299 0.32 -7.84 -8.23
C TRP A 299 0.50 -7.97 -6.72
N ILE A 300 1.69 -8.40 -6.33
CA ILE A 300 2.14 -8.34 -4.94
C ILE A 300 3.38 -7.48 -4.84
N TYR A 301 3.47 -6.66 -3.78
CA TYR A 301 4.67 -5.89 -3.50
C TYR A 301 5.87 -6.79 -3.22
N ASN A 302 7.00 -6.52 -3.85
CA ASN A 302 8.25 -7.25 -3.63
C ASN A 302 9.05 -6.65 -2.47
N PHE A 303 8.54 -6.80 -1.24
CA PHE A 303 9.10 -6.19 -0.04
C PHE A 303 10.51 -6.68 0.32
N SER A 304 10.93 -7.86 -0.14
CA SER A 304 12.28 -8.36 0.11
C SER A 304 13.33 -7.64 -0.74
N LEU A 305 12.96 -7.10 -1.88
CA LEU A 305 13.89 -6.49 -2.83
C LEU A 305 14.64 -5.27 -2.28
N PRO A 306 13.98 -4.25 -1.68
CA PRO A 306 14.64 -3.04 -1.21
C PRO A 306 15.78 -3.31 -0.21
N PRO A 307 15.57 -4.03 0.91
CA PRO A 307 16.64 -4.28 1.86
C PRO A 307 17.77 -5.17 1.30
N LEU A 308 17.48 -6.07 0.36
CA LEU A 308 18.51 -6.91 -0.27
C LEU A 308 19.38 -6.13 -1.26
N ILE A 309 18.79 -5.19 -2.01
CA ILE A 309 19.58 -4.27 -2.86
C ILE A 309 20.41 -3.33 -1.99
N LEU A 310 19.84 -2.76 -0.91
CA LEU A 310 20.61 -1.95 0.04
C LEU A 310 21.81 -2.73 0.58
N TYR A 311 21.58 -3.95 1.09
CA TYR A 311 22.66 -4.78 1.61
C TYR A 311 23.75 -5.01 0.57
N SER A 312 23.35 -5.38 -0.65
CA SER A 312 24.29 -5.68 -1.73
C SER A 312 25.18 -4.49 -2.09
N LEU A 313 24.59 -3.30 -2.19
CA LEU A 313 25.32 -2.08 -2.59
C LEU A 313 26.13 -1.45 -1.46
N LEU A 314 25.65 -1.57 -0.22
CA LEU A 314 26.35 -1.02 0.95
C LEU A 314 27.58 -1.83 1.32
N PHE A 315 27.55 -3.16 1.10
CA PHE A 315 28.61 -4.08 1.55
C PHE A 315 29.35 -4.75 0.40
N ALA A 316 29.07 -4.39 -0.85
CA ALA A 316 29.62 -5.02 -2.05
C ALA A 316 29.45 -6.56 -2.05
N ASP A 317 28.34 -7.05 -1.49
CA ASP A 317 28.00 -8.47 -1.37
C ASP A 317 26.60 -8.76 -1.94
N SER A 318 26.54 -9.21 -3.18
CA SER A 318 25.30 -9.61 -3.87
C SER A 318 24.92 -11.07 -3.66
N SER A 319 25.63 -11.82 -2.83
CA SER A 319 25.42 -13.27 -2.69
C SER A 319 24.01 -13.62 -2.22
N ILE A 320 23.44 -12.81 -1.32
CA ILE A 320 22.09 -13.00 -0.77
C ILE A 320 21.04 -12.60 -1.80
N LEU A 321 21.16 -11.42 -2.41
CA LEU A 321 20.28 -10.95 -3.47
C LEU A 321 20.20 -11.97 -4.61
N ARG A 322 21.35 -12.51 -5.04
CA ARG A 322 21.41 -13.52 -6.09
C ARG A 322 20.70 -14.81 -5.70
N ARG A 323 20.96 -15.34 -4.46
CA ARG A 323 20.26 -16.56 -4.00
C ARG A 323 18.76 -16.37 -3.92
N TRP A 324 18.32 -15.22 -3.38
CA TRP A 324 16.91 -14.88 -3.30
C TRP A 324 16.29 -14.78 -4.70
N SER A 325 16.88 -14.01 -5.61
CA SER A 325 16.41 -13.86 -6.99
C SER A 325 16.26 -15.19 -7.71
N MET A 326 17.26 -16.11 -7.55
CA MET A 326 17.18 -17.45 -8.13
C MET A 326 16.14 -18.36 -7.48
N SER A 327 15.65 -18.03 -6.29
CA SER A 327 14.61 -18.79 -5.58
C SER A 327 13.20 -18.25 -5.81
N MET A 328 13.08 -17.07 -6.41
CA MET A 328 11.77 -16.50 -6.73
C MET A 328 11.10 -17.30 -7.86
N PRO A 329 9.85 -17.74 -7.66
CA PRO A 329 9.11 -18.37 -8.76
C PRO A 329 8.81 -17.32 -9.83
N PRO A 330 8.79 -17.68 -11.12
CA PRO A 330 8.29 -16.79 -12.15
C PRO A 330 6.82 -16.45 -11.88
N ALA A 331 6.40 -15.25 -12.22
CA ALA A 331 5.00 -14.86 -12.12
C ALA A 331 4.14 -15.73 -13.05
N LEU A 332 2.96 -16.13 -12.56
CA LEU A 332 1.99 -16.86 -13.37
C LEU A 332 1.28 -15.90 -14.32
N MET A 333 0.71 -16.45 -15.41
CA MET A 333 -0.11 -15.65 -16.32
C MET A 333 -1.22 -14.92 -15.54
N GLY A 334 -1.37 -13.62 -15.75
CA GLY A 334 -2.30 -12.77 -15.03
C GLY A 334 -1.83 -12.34 -13.64
N THR A 335 -0.55 -12.57 -13.30
CA THR A 335 0.06 -12.08 -12.06
C THR A 335 1.42 -11.44 -12.33
N SER A 336 1.88 -10.56 -11.43
CA SER A 336 3.21 -9.95 -11.50
C SER A 336 3.71 -9.48 -10.12
N TYR A 337 5.02 -9.27 -10.03
CA TYR A 337 5.62 -8.59 -8.89
C TYR A 337 5.56 -7.08 -9.10
N LEU A 338 5.22 -6.32 -8.05
CA LEU A 338 5.42 -4.88 -8.03
C LEU A 338 6.77 -4.60 -7.37
N ASN A 339 7.77 -4.32 -8.20
CA ASN A 339 9.14 -4.05 -7.76
C ASN A 339 9.28 -2.57 -7.38
N PHE A 340 9.78 -2.31 -6.19
CA PHE A 340 10.05 -0.95 -5.72
C PHE A 340 11.32 -0.94 -4.86
N LEU A 341 11.95 0.22 -4.72
CA LEU A 341 13.10 0.40 -3.83
C LEU A 341 12.80 1.29 -2.65
N SER A 342 11.80 2.14 -2.75
CA SER A 342 11.33 3.02 -1.68
C SER A 342 9.88 3.42 -1.94
N SER A 343 9.19 3.80 -0.88
CA SER A 343 7.83 4.33 -0.91
C SER A 343 7.70 5.44 0.15
N HIS A 344 6.47 5.82 0.46
CA HIS A 344 6.13 6.70 1.59
C HIS A 344 6.42 6.05 2.96
N ASP A 345 6.54 4.73 3.02
CA ASP A 345 6.99 3.98 4.19
C ASP A 345 8.50 3.89 4.25
N GLY A 346 9.04 3.45 5.38
CA GLY A 346 10.45 3.07 5.47
C GLY A 346 10.72 1.66 4.94
N PHE A 347 11.98 1.27 4.99
CA PHE A 347 12.39 -0.09 4.59
C PHE A 347 11.94 -1.12 5.63
N GLY A 348 11.05 -2.00 5.26
CA GLY A 348 10.58 -3.08 6.10
C GLY A 348 11.69 -4.09 6.42
N MET A 349 11.84 -4.44 7.70
CA MET A 349 12.85 -5.43 8.12
C MET A 349 12.27 -6.85 8.21
N ARG A 350 10.97 -6.99 8.29
CA ARG A 350 10.30 -8.30 8.33
C ARG A 350 10.52 -9.16 7.07
N PRO A 351 10.49 -8.58 5.86
CA PRO A 351 10.77 -9.32 4.63
C PRO A 351 12.20 -9.88 4.52
N THR A 352 13.10 -9.48 5.42
CA THR A 352 14.46 -10.02 5.50
C THR A 352 14.55 -11.29 6.35
N GLU A 353 13.49 -11.63 7.10
CA GLU A 353 13.44 -12.83 7.95
C GLU A 353 13.61 -14.09 7.10
N GLY A 354 14.56 -14.96 7.47
CA GLY A 354 14.93 -16.13 6.67
C GLY A 354 15.88 -15.87 5.49
N LEU A 355 16.13 -14.60 5.13
CA LEU A 355 17.04 -14.20 4.06
C LEU A 355 18.37 -13.66 4.60
N LEU A 356 18.33 -12.75 5.55
CA LEU A 356 19.48 -12.25 6.29
C LEU A 356 19.57 -12.95 7.65
N ASP A 357 20.76 -13.41 8.04
CA ASP A 357 20.99 -13.83 9.41
C ASP A 357 21.06 -12.61 10.37
N GLU A 358 21.08 -12.85 11.68
CA GLU A 358 21.01 -11.77 12.67
C GLU A 358 22.24 -10.83 12.58
N THR A 359 23.44 -11.36 12.27
CA THR A 359 24.66 -10.56 12.10
C THR A 359 24.56 -9.65 10.87
N GLN A 360 24.09 -10.20 9.75
CA GLN A 360 23.88 -9.46 8.50
C GLN A 360 22.81 -8.38 8.68
N ARG A 361 21.71 -8.72 9.35
CA ARG A 361 20.64 -7.79 9.65
C ARG A 361 21.12 -6.64 10.53
N GLN A 362 21.85 -6.95 11.61
CA GLN A 362 22.41 -5.93 12.51
C GLN A 362 23.40 -5.03 11.77
N ARG A 363 24.29 -5.60 10.94
CA ARG A 363 25.22 -4.85 10.11
C ARG A 363 24.50 -3.86 9.16
N LEU A 364 23.36 -4.29 8.58
CA LEU A 364 22.55 -3.41 7.74
C LEU A 364 21.96 -2.26 8.57
N LEU A 365 21.38 -2.56 9.74
CA LEU A 365 20.81 -1.55 10.63
C LEU A 365 21.86 -0.53 11.09
N ASP A 366 23.04 -0.98 11.52
CA ASP A 366 24.14 -0.12 11.95
C ASP A 366 24.59 0.85 10.82
N ARG A 367 24.65 0.35 9.58
CA ARG A 367 24.99 1.17 8.42
C ARG A 367 23.89 2.19 8.10
N LEU A 368 22.61 1.78 8.14
CA LEU A 368 21.49 2.67 7.91
C LEU A 368 21.41 3.76 8.98
N GLU A 369 21.67 3.43 10.25
CA GLU A 369 21.77 4.42 11.34
C GLU A 369 22.90 5.42 11.08
N ALA A 370 24.09 4.94 10.72
CA ALA A 370 25.23 5.78 10.36
C ALA A 370 24.98 6.69 9.14
N ASN A 371 24.07 6.29 8.25
CA ASN A 371 23.60 7.08 7.11
C ASN A 371 22.34 7.93 7.45
N GLY A 372 21.99 8.08 8.74
CA GLY A 372 20.95 8.98 9.22
C GLY A 372 19.53 8.43 9.20
N SER A 373 19.35 7.12 9.15
CA SER A 373 18.03 6.49 9.24
C SER A 373 17.48 6.54 10.66
N LEU A 374 16.15 6.64 10.78
CA LEU A 374 15.41 6.54 12.03
C LEU A 374 14.64 5.22 12.07
N PHE A 375 14.57 4.56 13.22
CA PHE A 375 13.92 3.26 13.32
C PHE A 375 12.57 3.31 14.02
N SER A 376 11.57 2.68 13.40
CA SER A 376 10.32 2.29 14.05
C SER A 376 10.45 0.85 14.56
N ARG A 377 9.91 0.58 15.75
CA ARG A 377 10.01 -0.72 16.40
C ARG A 377 8.66 -1.40 16.53
N ARG A 378 8.68 -2.72 16.71
CA ARG A 378 7.52 -3.54 17.05
C ARG A 378 7.73 -4.27 18.37
N ALA A 379 6.65 -4.51 19.10
CA ALA A 379 6.63 -5.41 20.24
C ALA A 379 6.72 -6.87 19.77
N LYS A 380 7.45 -7.71 20.54
CA LYS A 380 7.49 -9.16 20.39
C LYS A 380 6.70 -9.82 21.51
N ALA A 381 6.29 -11.08 21.30
CA ALA A 381 5.56 -11.87 22.30
C ALA A 381 6.36 -12.08 23.61
N ASP A 382 7.70 -12.06 23.56
CA ASP A 382 8.59 -12.19 24.71
C ASP A 382 8.78 -10.88 25.50
N GLY A 383 8.05 -9.81 25.15
CA GLY A 383 8.14 -8.50 25.78
C GLY A 383 9.34 -7.65 25.29
N THR A 384 10.18 -8.17 24.41
CA THR A 384 11.26 -7.39 23.77
C THR A 384 10.75 -6.62 22.56
N THR A 385 11.61 -5.76 22.00
CA THR A 385 11.30 -5.04 20.75
C THR A 385 12.30 -5.36 19.65
N SER A 386 11.86 -5.27 18.40
CA SER A 386 12.75 -5.36 17.24
C SER A 386 12.49 -4.22 16.26
N VAL A 387 13.49 -3.87 15.45
CA VAL A 387 13.27 -2.92 14.37
C VAL A 387 12.28 -3.51 13.39
N TYR A 388 11.20 -2.77 13.16
CA TYR A 388 10.17 -3.10 12.17
C TYR A 388 10.46 -2.44 10.82
N GLU A 389 10.94 -1.18 10.87
CA GLU A 389 11.07 -0.32 9.71
C GLU A 389 12.24 0.66 9.89
N ALA A 390 13.06 0.85 8.86
CA ALA A 390 14.07 1.89 8.77
C ALA A 390 13.53 3.08 7.96
N ASN A 391 13.26 4.19 8.62
CA ASN A 391 12.72 5.41 8.01
C ASN A 391 13.88 6.25 7.47
N THR A 392 13.95 6.40 6.17
CA THR A 392 14.99 7.13 5.45
C THR A 392 14.62 7.24 3.96
N THR A 393 15.17 8.20 3.24
CA THR A 393 15.10 8.17 1.77
C THR A 393 16.09 7.15 1.22
N LEU A 394 15.80 6.59 0.04
CA LEU A 394 16.73 5.67 -0.63
C LEU A 394 18.07 6.35 -0.90
N PHE A 395 18.05 7.62 -1.31
CA PHE A 395 19.27 8.37 -1.60
C PHE A 395 20.17 8.46 -0.36
N SER A 396 19.62 8.90 0.78
CA SER A 396 20.40 8.97 2.03
C SER A 396 20.80 7.59 2.56
N ALA A 397 19.95 6.57 2.43
CA ALA A 397 20.28 5.20 2.84
C ALA A 397 21.54 4.68 2.13
N LEU A 398 21.75 5.09 0.88
CA LEU A 398 22.91 4.72 0.05
C LEU A 398 24.10 5.68 0.17
N GLU A 399 24.11 6.67 1.09
CA GLU A 399 25.13 7.71 1.15
C GLU A 399 26.55 7.13 1.29
N LYS A 400 26.80 6.35 2.33
CA LYS A 400 28.11 5.76 2.60
C LYS A 400 28.04 4.24 2.56
N SER A 401 29.07 3.63 1.99
CA SER A 401 29.20 2.17 1.93
C SER A 401 30.61 1.74 2.36
N ASP A 402 30.85 0.43 2.49
CA ASP A 402 32.18 -0.08 2.84
C ASP A 402 33.24 0.29 1.79
N GLY A 403 32.86 0.32 0.51
CA GLY A 403 33.75 0.71 -0.60
C GLY A 403 33.85 2.21 -0.85
N ASP A 404 32.96 3.02 -0.22
CA ASP A 404 32.91 4.47 -0.40
C ASP A 404 32.48 5.15 0.91
N PRO A 405 33.39 5.28 1.89
CA PRO A 405 33.07 5.87 3.18
C PRO A 405 32.83 7.40 3.13
N THR A 406 33.17 8.03 2.02
CA THR A 406 32.98 9.48 1.81
C THR A 406 31.64 9.82 1.15
N GLY A 407 30.97 8.84 0.51
CA GLY A 407 29.76 9.07 -0.26
C GLY A 407 29.98 9.70 -1.64
N ALA A 408 31.23 9.73 -2.14
CA ALA A 408 31.55 10.33 -3.45
C ALA A 408 30.82 9.66 -4.63
N LEU A 409 30.44 8.40 -4.49
CA LEU A 409 29.74 7.60 -5.51
C LEU A 409 28.24 7.44 -5.25
N ILE A 410 27.64 8.25 -4.40
CA ILE A 410 26.23 8.10 -4.00
C ILE A 410 25.28 8.09 -5.20
N SER A 411 25.41 9.04 -6.15
CA SER A 411 24.52 9.12 -7.31
C SER A 411 24.68 7.90 -8.23
N ALA A 412 25.92 7.42 -8.44
CA ALA A 412 26.15 6.22 -9.22
C ALA A 412 25.56 4.97 -8.54
N ARG A 413 25.71 4.86 -7.23
CA ARG A 413 25.14 3.77 -6.43
C ARG A 413 23.61 3.79 -6.44
N PHE A 414 23.00 4.97 -6.37
CA PHE A 414 21.57 5.17 -6.45
C PHE A 414 21.03 4.74 -7.82
N VAL A 415 21.65 5.18 -8.90
CA VAL A 415 21.27 4.78 -10.27
C VAL A 415 21.46 3.26 -10.46
N ALA A 416 22.55 2.69 -9.95
CA ALA A 416 22.78 1.24 -10.00
C ALA A 416 21.70 0.44 -9.27
N ALA A 417 21.14 0.96 -8.15
CA ALA A 417 20.03 0.33 -7.46
C ALA A 417 18.79 0.21 -8.36
N TYR A 418 18.43 1.29 -9.06
CA TYR A 418 17.32 1.29 -10.00
C TYR A 418 17.58 0.43 -11.23
N ALA A 419 18.79 0.46 -11.79
CA ALA A 419 19.16 -0.41 -12.89
C ALA A 419 19.04 -1.90 -12.54
N LEU A 420 19.38 -2.28 -11.30
CA LEU A 420 19.17 -3.64 -10.80
C LEU A 420 17.68 -3.98 -10.70
N MET A 421 16.85 -3.06 -10.19
CA MET A 421 15.41 -3.28 -10.07
C MET A 421 14.74 -3.41 -11.44
N PHE A 422 15.07 -2.54 -12.40
CA PHE A 422 14.49 -2.57 -13.74
C PHE A 422 14.87 -3.83 -14.53
N GLY A 423 16.00 -4.46 -14.20
CA GLY A 423 16.41 -5.73 -14.80
C GLY A 423 15.75 -6.98 -14.24
N LEU A 424 14.84 -6.85 -13.26
CA LEU A 424 14.12 -7.97 -12.65
C LEU A 424 12.72 -8.10 -13.21
N GLU A 425 12.22 -9.35 -13.28
CA GLU A 425 10.82 -9.61 -13.62
C GLU A 425 9.87 -8.86 -12.67
N GLY A 426 8.91 -8.12 -13.23
CA GLY A 426 7.88 -7.39 -12.50
C GLY A 426 7.67 -5.97 -13.00
N ILE A 427 6.66 -5.31 -12.44
CA ILE A 427 6.31 -3.92 -12.74
C ILE A 427 7.19 -3.01 -11.86
N PRO A 428 7.99 -2.12 -12.44
CA PRO A 428 8.76 -1.16 -11.65
C PRO A 428 7.86 -0.07 -11.09
N ALA A 429 8.10 0.28 -9.81
CA ALA A 429 7.45 1.41 -9.15
C ALA A 429 8.51 2.36 -8.59
N ILE A 430 8.38 3.64 -8.90
CA ILE A 430 9.31 4.69 -8.48
C ILE A 430 8.57 5.66 -7.56
N TYR A 431 9.12 5.87 -6.37
CA TYR A 431 8.58 6.87 -5.45
C TYR A 431 9.02 8.28 -5.86
N PHE A 432 8.10 9.25 -5.82
CA PHE A 432 8.34 10.62 -6.25
C PHE A 432 9.62 11.23 -5.64
N ASN A 433 9.81 11.10 -4.32
CA ASN A 433 10.99 11.64 -3.66
C ASN A 433 12.30 10.98 -4.15
N SER A 434 12.25 9.73 -4.55
CA SER A 434 13.40 9.05 -5.16
C SER A 434 13.65 9.49 -6.59
N LEU A 435 12.58 9.76 -7.36
CA LEU A 435 12.71 10.23 -8.74
C LEU A 435 13.57 11.49 -8.84
N ILE A 436 13.46 12.37 -7.83
CA ILE A 436 14.26 13.59 -7.72
C ILE A 436 15.42 13.48 -6.74
N SER A 437 15.84 12.27 -6.38
CA SER A 437 16.95 11.99 -5.44
C SER A 437 16.89 12.75 -4.13
N ALA A 438 15.69 12.90 -3.53
CA ALA A 438 15.51 13.62 -2.29
C ALA A 438 16.33 13.01 -1.15
N GLN A 439 16.93 13.87 -0.33
CA GLN A 439 17.64 13.50 0.90
C GLN A 439 16.69 13.44 2.09
N ASN A 440 17.18 12.92 3.23
CA ASN A 440 16.43 12.87 4.47
C ASN A 440 15.94 14.24 4.93
N HIS A 441 14.63 14.40 5.07
CA HIS A 441 13.98 15.64 5.51
C HIS A 441 13.91 15.71 7.04
N THR A 442 15.04 15.92 7.70
CA THR A 442 15.17 15.98 9.17
C THR A 442 14.32 17.08 9.80
N ASP A 443 14.19 18.24 9.12
CA ASP A 443 13.34 19.35 9.58
C ASP A 443 11.86 18.95 9.64
N GLY A 444 11.39 18.13 8.71
CA GLY A 444 10.03 17.59 8.73
C GLY A 444 9.78 16.71 9.94
N VAL A 445 10.76 15.88 10.31
CA VAL A 445 10.70 15.04 11.52
C VAL A 445 10.68 15.92 12.77
N THR A 446 11.57 16.90 12.85
CA THR A 446 11.68 17.80 14.02
C THR A 446 10.39 18.59 14.26
N ARG A 447 9.75 19.06 13.18
CA ARG A 447 8.49 19.83 13.29
C ARG A 447 7.28 18.96 13.65
N SER A 448 7.22 17.73 13.14
CA SER A 448 6.02 16.87 13.28
C SER A 448 6.14 15.84 14.40
N GLY A 449 7.35 15.50 14.84
CA GLY A 449 7.62 14.36 15.71
C GLY A 449 7.45 12.99 15.03
N MET A 450 7.07 12.94 13.75
CA MET A 450 6.78 11.72 13.01
C MET A 450 8.02 11.26 12.23
N LYS A 451 8.53 10.06 12.53
CA LYS A 451 9.75 9.51 11.89
C LYS A 451 9.61 9.37 10.38
N ARG A 452 8.43 8.98 9.88
CA ARG A 452 8.14 8.81 8.45
C ARG A 452 8.23 10.10 7.65
N ARG A 453 8.12 11.30 8.29
CA ARG A 453 8.32 12.60 7.61
C ARG A 453 9.70 12.75 7.00
N ILE A 454 10.66 11.94 7.41
CA ILE A 454 12.03 11.96 6.89
C ILE A 454 12.08 11.66 5.37
N ASN A 455 11.16 10.85 4.85
CA ASN A 455 11.07 10.49 3.43
C ASN A 455 9.77 10.98 2.75
N ARG A 456 9.02 11.89 3.38
CA ARG A 456 7.76 12.48 2.88
C ARG A 456 7.89 13.99 2.70
N GLN A 457 9.02 14.46 2.15
CA GLN A 457 9.22 15.88 1.83
C GLN A 457 8.28 16.27 0.70
N LYS A 458 7.69 17.47 0.82
CA LYS A 458 6.87 18.11 -0.20
C LYS A 458 7.66 19.27 -0.81
N PHE A 459 7.41 19.57 -2.08
CA PHE A 459 8.22 20.50 -2.86
C PHE A 459 7.36 21.60 -3.44
N GLU A 460 7.86 22.83 -3.37
CA GLU A 460 7.30 23.96 -4.11
C GLU A 460 7.62 23.79 -5.60
N LYS A 461 6.61 24.00 -6.45
CA LYS A 461 6.74 23.82 -7.90
C LYS A 461 7.88 24.67 -8.49
N ASP A 462 7.95 25.94 -8.13
CA ASP A 462 8.98 26.85 -8.65
C ASP A 462 10.41 26.36 -8.31
N TRP A 463 10.63 25.82 -7.09
CA TRP A 463 11.91 25.23 -6.71
C TRP A 463 12.23 23.99 -7.55
N LEU A 464 11.23 23.15 -7.77
CA LEU A 464 11.41 21.91 -8.54
C LEU A 464 11.70 22.22 -10.01
N ASP A 465 10.97 23.16 -10.60
CA ASP A 465 11.17 23.60 -11.98
C ASP A 465 12.58 24.19 -12.18
N ASP A 466 13.06 25.00 -11.23
CA ASP A 466 14.44 25.54 -11.24
C ASP A 466 15.47 24.40 -11.23
N LYS A 467 15.28 23.38 -10.38
CA LYS A 467 16.21 22.24 -10.28
C LYS A 467 16.20 21.38 -11.53
N LEU A 468 15.03 21.11 -12.10
CA LEU A 468 14.91 20.25 -13.27
C LEU A 468 15.31 20.95 -14.57
N SER A 469 15.23 22.27 -14.63
CA SER A 469 15.73 23.05 -15.77
C SER A 469 17.25 23.21 -15.80
N ASP A 470 17.94 23.04 -14.67
CA ASP A 470 19.41 23.04 -14.60
C ASP A 470 19.97 21.63 -14.90
N PRO A 471 20.58 21.42 -16.11
CA PRO A 471 21.11 20.11 -16.48
C PRO A 471 22.31 19.66 -15.65
N MET A 472 22.85 20.54 -14.81
CA MET A 472 23.96 20.22 -13.90
C MET A 472 23.45 19.92 -12.47
N SER A 473 22.17 20.12 -12.18
CA SER A 473 21.60 19.76 -10.90
C SER A 473 21.56 18.24 -10.72
N ARG A 474 21.71 17.80 -9.47
CA ARG A 474 21.60 16.37 -9.13
C ARG A 474 20.23 15.83 -9.50
N GLU A 475 19.19 16.60 -9.20
CA GLU A 475 17.77 16.26 -9.43
C GLU A 475 17.52 16.00 -10.93
N SER A 476 17.97 16.91 -11.81
CA SER A 476 17.85 16.76 -13.25
C SER A 476 18.67 15.57 -13.78
N ILE A 477 19.94 15.45 -13.35
CA ILE A 477 20.81 14.33 -13.79
C ILE A 477 20.21 12.98 -13.43
N VAL A 478 19.67 12.83 -12.21
CA VAL A 478 19.08 11.57 -11.75
C VAL A 478 17.80 11.28 -12.51
N LEU A 479 16.88 12.24 -12.61
CA LEU A 479 15.64 12.09 -13.37
C LEU A 479 15.89 11.63 -14.81
N GLU A 480 16.74 12.36 -15.53
CA GLU A 480 17.06 12.06 -16.94
C GLU A 480 17.77 10.69 -17.08
N THR A 481 18.57 10.30 -16.09
CA THR A 481 19.22 8.99 -16.11
C THR A 481 18.22 7.86 -15.88
N LEU A 482 17.27 8.01 -14.93
CA LEU A 482 16.22 7.03 -14.68
C LEU A 482 15.29 6.90 -15.89
N LYS A 483 14.89 8.03 -16.53
CA LYS A 483 14.11 8.01 -17.77
C LYS A 483 14.82 7.22 -18.87
N LYS A 484 16.11 7.45 -19.08
CA LYS A 484 16.89 6.69 -20.06
C LYS A 484 16.95 5.20 -19.76
N LEU A 485 17.03 4.81 -18.48
CA LEU A 485 17.03 3.39 -18.10
C LEU A 485 15.66 2.73 -18.35
N LEU A 486 14.57 3.48 -18.21
CA LEU A 486 13.20 2.98 -18.47
C LEU A 486 12.90 2.82 -19.97
N THR A 487 13.68 3.43 -20.87
CA THR A 487 13.51 3.35 -22.32
C THR A 487 14.40 2.30 -23.00
N ILE A 488 15.21 1.58 -22.23
CA ILE A 488 16.08 0.47 -22.72
C ILE A 488 15.33 -0.85 -22.65
#